data_41ea3df2a3730d34818661100cd6d02a
#
_entry.id   41ea3df2a3730d34818661100cd6d02a
#
_cell.length_a   1.000
_cell.length_b   1.000
_cell.length_c   1.000
_cell.angle_alpha   90.00
_cell.angle_beta   90.00
_cell.angle_gamma   90.00
#
_symmetry.space_group_name_H-M   'P 1'
#
loop_
_entity.id
_entity.type
_entity.pdbx_description
1 polymer ?
#
loop_
_entity_poly.entity_id
_entity_poly.type
_entity_poly.pdbx_seq_one_letter_code
_entity_poly.pdbx_strand_id
1 'polypeptide(L)'
;MSAISSAKDELISPTEYALSAMGDFSKQKIASVYQEYQATLKKNNALDFDDLIVKTVELFKTSPEVLSYYQERFLYIMVDEYQDTNTAQFELIRLLADKYRNLCVVGDDDQSIYKFRGA
;
A
#
# COMPACT_ATOMS: atom_id res chain seq x y z
N MET A 1 -2.05 -11.81 12.17
CA MET A 1 -1.38 -11.16 11.02
C MET A 1 0.11 -11.10 11.29
N SER A 2 0.95 -11.39 10.29
CA SER A 2 2.39 -11.32 10.50
C SER A 2 2.88 -9.88 10.53
N ALA A 3 4.03 -9.66 11.19
CA ALA A 3 4.65 -8.34 11.24
C ALA A 3 5.04 -7.85 9.84
N ILE A 4 5.45 -8.76 8.96
CA ILE A 4 5.83 -8.44 7.59
C ILE A 4 4.61 -7.98 6.79
N SER A 5 3.49 -8.69 6.90
CA SER A 5 2.25 -8.29 6.23
C SER A 5 1.77 -6.92 6.72
N SER A 6 1.82 -6.69 8.03
CA SER A 6 1.45 -5.39 8.60
C SER A 6 2.34 -4.27 8.08
N ALA A 7 3.65 -4.51 7.97
CA ALA A 7 4.58 -3.52 7.45
C ALA A 7 4.26 -3.18 5.98
N LYS A 8 3.98 -4.19 5.17
CA LYS A 8 3.61 -3.98 3.77
C LYS A 8 2.29 -3.21 3.65
N ASP A 9 1.33 -3.51 4.50
CA ASP A 9 0.04 -2.81 4.51
C ASP A 9 0.20 -1.33 4.81
N GLU A 10 1.24 -0.96 5.57
CA GLU A 10 1.56 0.43 5.90
C GLU A 10 2.61 1.03 4.96
N LEU A 11 2.97 0.34 3.88
CA LEU A 11 3.97 0.76 2.91
C LEU A 11 5.35 0.97 3.53
N ILE A 12 5.69 0.14 4.52
CA ILE A 12 6.99 0.19 5.18
C ILE A 12 7.91 -0.83 4.52
N SER A 13 9.00 -0.35 3.92
CA SER A 13 9.98 -1.22 3.27
C SER A 13 10.86 -1.95 4.29
N PRO A 14 11.58 -3.01 3.89
CA PRO A 14 12.53 -3.66 4.79
C PRO A 14 13.56 -2.71 5.39
N THR A 15 14.07 -1.78 4.60
CA THR A 15 15.04 -0.79 5.07
C THR A 15 14.43 0.15 6.09
N GLU A 16 13.23 0.66 5.82
CA GLU A 16 12.52 1.52 6.76
C GLU A 16 12.19 0.81 8.05
N TYR A 17 11.80 -0.46 7.97
CA TYR A 17 11.51 -1.26 9.15
C TYR A 17 12.76 -1.45 10.00
N ALA A 18 13.91 -1.72 9.36
CA ALA A 18 15.17 -1.88 10.06
C ALA A 18 15.57 -0.61 10.80
N LEU A 19 15.34 0.56 10.18
CA LEU A 19 15.62 1.84 10.82
C LEU A 19 14.73 2.06 12.06
N SER A 20 13.45 1.70 11.95
CA SER A 20 12.51 1.85 13.07
C SER A 20 12.79 0.86 14.21
N ALA A 21 13.54 -0.21 13.92
CA ALA A 21 13.84 -1.26 14.88
C ALA A 21 15.09 -0.97 15.71
N MET A 22 15.77 0.14 15.48
CA MET A 22 16.98 0.48 16.23
C MET A 22 16.68 0.60 17.70
N GLY A 23 17.45 -0.15 18.52
CA GLY A 23 17.24 -0.18 19.95
C GLY A 23 16.22 -1.21 20.43
N ASP A 24 15.57 -1.93 19.54
CA ASP A 24 14.60 -2.98 19.88
C ASP A 24 15.05 -4.32 19.30
N PHE A 25 15.55 -5.20 20.17
CA PHE A 25 16.13 -6.48 19.74
C PHE A 25 15.11 -7.36 19.01
N SER A 26 13.88 -7.42 19.52
CA SER A 26 12.82 -8.23 18.88
C SER A 26 12.49 -7.73 17.49
N LYS A 27 12.37 -6.42 17.33
CA LYS A 27 12.10 -5.83 16.02
C LYS A 27 13.27 -5.98 15.07
N GLN A 28 14.50 -5.97 15.57
CA GLN A 28 15.69 -6.19 14.74
C GLN A 28 15.69 -7.58 14.13
N LYS A 29 15.24 -8.59 14.88
CA LYS A 29 15.07 -9.94 14.34
C LYS A 29 14.03 -9.98 13.22
N ILE A 30 12.91 -9.32 13.44
CA ILE A 30 11.86 -9.26 12.41
C ILE A 30 12.37 -8.52 11.18
N ALA A 31 13.12 -7.44 11.36
CA ALA A 31 13.69 -6.68 10.26
C ALA A 31 14.63 -7.55 9.41
N SER A 32 15.45 -8.37 10.07
CA SER A 32 16.35 -9.28 9.38
C SER A 32 15.59 -10.33 8.55
N VAL A 33 14.54 -10.91 9.16
CA VAL A 33 13.69 -11.87 8.46
C VAL A 33 12.98 -11.22 7.28
N TYR A 34 12.49 -10.00 7.45
CA TYR A 34 11.81 -9.27 6.40
C TYR A 34 12.74 -9.04 5.20
N GLN A 35 13.97 -8.60 5.46
CA GLN A 35 14.95 -8.37 4.39
C GLN A 35 15.24 -9.66 3.63
N GLU A 36 15.45 -10.75 4.35
CA GLU A 36 15.72 -12.05 3.74
C GLU A 36 14.52 -12.58 2.96
N TYR A 37 13.32 -12.41 3.51
CA TYR A 37 12.08 -12.81 2.87
C TYR A 37 11.91 -12.09 1.52
N GLN A 38 12.07 -10.77 1.50
CA GLN A 38 11.93 -9.99 0.27
C GLN A 38 13.03 -10.32 -0.74
N ALA A 39 14.25 -10.54 -0.29
CA ALA A 39 15.33 -10.93 -1.18
C ALA A 39 15.05 -12.29 -1.82
N THR A 40 14.50 -13.22 -1.06
CA THR A 40 14.13 -14.55 -1.58
C THR A 40 13.01 -14.46 -2.60
N LEU A 41 11.98 -13.66 -2.34
CA LEU A 41 10.92 -13.43 -3.31
C LEU A 41 11.48 -12.87 -4.63
N LYS A 42 12.33 -11.86 -4.53
CA LYS A 42 12.95 -11.24 -5.71
C LYS A 42 13.80 -12.25 -6.48
N LYS A 43 14.59 -13.05 -5.77
CA LYS A 43 15.45 -14.07 -6.38
C LYS A 43 14.61 -15.09 -7.18
N ASN A 44 13.44 -15.40 -6.68
CA ASN A 44 12.55 -16.39 -7.31
C ASN A 44 11.57 -15.75 -8.29
N ASN A 45 11.69 -14.45 -8.57
CA ASN A 45 10.76 -13.70 -9.42
C ASN A 45 9.31 -13.87 -8.95
N ALA A 46 9.10 -13.83 -7.63
CA ALA A 46 7.81 -14.06 -7.01
C ALA A 46 7.34 -12.85 -6.22
N LEU A 47 6.03 -12.76 -6.04
CA LEU A 47 5.39 -11.76 -5.21
C LEU A 47 4.50 -12.49 -4.20
N ASP A 48 4.38 -11.96 -3.00
CA ASP A 48 3.35 -12.45 -2.10
C ASP A 48 2.06 -11.65 -2.33
N PHE A 49 1.01 -11.99 -1.59
CA PHE A 49 -0.29 -11.35 -1.80
C PHE A 49 -0.23 -9.84 -1.54
N ASP A 50 0.45 -9.42 -0.49
CA ASP A 50 0.56 -8.01 -0.14
C ASP A 50 1.34 -7.21 -1.19
N ASP A 51 2.31 -7.84 -1.85
CA ASP A 51 3.12 -7.21 -2.88
C ASP A 51 2.28 -6.78 -4.09
N LEU A 52 1.15 -7.41 -4.34
CA LEU A 52 0.30 -7.04 -5.46
C LEU A 52 -0.10 -5.56 -5.38
N ILE A 53 -0.47 -5.10 -4.20
CA ILE A 53 -0.84 -3.71 -3.98
C ILE A 53 0.40 -2.84 -3.84
N VAL A 54 1.38 -3.26 -3.03
CA VAL A 54 2.59 -2.48 -2.79
C VAL A 54 3.33 -2.18 -4.09
N LYS A 55 3.52 -3.21 -4.93
CA LYS A 55 4.22 -3.03 -6.20
C LYS A 55 3.44 -2.18 -7.19
N THR A 56 2.12 -2.26 -7.17
CA THR A 56 1.27 -1.41 -8.01
C THR A 56 1.41 0.06 -7.58
N VAL A 57 1.41 0.34 -6.28
CA VAL A 57 1.61 1.69 -5.76
C VAL A 57 2.99 2.22 -6.18
N GLU A 58 4.04 1.41 -6.03
CA GLU A 58 5.39 1.78 -6.46
C GLU A 58 5.43 2.11 -7.95
N LEU A 59 4.81 1.27 -8.78
CA LEU A 59 4.76 1.47 -10.22
C LEU A 59 4.10 2.80 -10.56
N PHE A 60 2.97 3.10 -9.95
CA PHE A 60 2.24 4.34 -10.20
C PHE A 60 3.04 5.58 -9.78
N LYS A 61 3.80 5.47 -8.69
CA LYS A 61 4.63 6.60 -8.23
C LYS A 61 5.86 6.83 -9.11
N THR A 62 6.39 5.76 -9.71
CA THR A 62 7.61 5.86 -10.51
C THR A 62 7.36 5.98 -12.00
N SER A 63 6.16 5.66 -12.48
CA SER A 63 5.81 5.70 -13.90
C SER A 63 4.52 6.47 -14.11
N PRO A 64 4.58 7.81 -14.20
CA PRO A 64 3.38 8.65 -14.38
C PRO A 64 2.54 8.27 -15.60
N GLU A 65 3.17 7.78 -16.66
CA GLU A 65 2.45 7.39 -17.88
C GLU A 65 1.55 6.18 -17.62
N VAL A 66 2.03 5.22 -16.84
CA VAL A 66 1.23 4.04 -16.47
C VAL A 66 0.05 4.47 -15.61
N LEU A 67 0.30 5.32 -14.62
CA LEU A 67 -0.78 5.85 -13.78
C LEU A 67 -1.81 6.59 -14.61
N SER A 68 -1.37 7.45 -15.53
CA SER A 68 -2.26 8.22 -16.39
C SER A 68 -3.14 7.29 -17.24
N TYR A 69 -2.56 6.22 -17.77
CA TYR A 69 -3.30 5.23 -18.56
C TYR A 69 -4.47 4.66 -17.76
N TYR A 70 -4.24 4.27 -16.51
CA TYR A 70 -5.30 3.69 -15.69
C TYR A 70 -6.28 4.73 -15.15
N GLN A 71 -5.83 5.95 -14.90
CA GLN A 71 -6.73 7.04 -14.53
C GLN A 71 -7.73 7.34 -15.65
N GLU A 72 -7.29 7.28 -16.89
CA GLU A 72 -8.16 7.49 -18.05
C GLU A 72 -9.10 6.31 -18.29
N ARG A 73 -8.65 5.10 -17.97
CA ARG A 73 -9.42 3.88 -18.18
C ARG A 73 -10.58 3.74 -17.20
N PHE A 74 -10.38 4.15 -15.96
CA PHE A 74 -11.40 4.01 -14.92
C PHE A 74 -12.23 5.28 -14.82
N LEU A 75 -13.38 5.28 -15.49
CA LEU A 75 -14.29 6.43 -15.51
C LEU A 75 -14.94 6.65 -14.15
N TYR A 76 -15.21 5.58 -13.43
CA TYR A 76 -15.81 5.62 -12.09
C TYR A 76 -15.09 4.62 -11.19
N ILE A 77 -14.85 5.02 -9.97
CA ILE A 77 -14.17 4.17 -8.98
C ILE A 77 -15.08 4.07 -7.76
N MET A 78 -15.45 2.84 -7.39
CA MET A 78 -16.26 2.59 -6.22
C MET A 78 -15.46 1.76 -5.23
N VAL A 79 -15.41 2.19 -3.98
CA VAL A 79 -14.72 1.46 -2.91
C VAL A 79 -15.76 1.05 -1.88
N ASP A 80 -15.93 -0.27 -1.72
CA ASP A 80 -16.79 -0.84 -0.71
C ASP A 80 -15.97 -1.13 0.54
N GLU A 81 -16.62 -1.18 1.69
CA GLU A 81 -15.96 -1.46 2.97
C GLU A 81 -14.78 -0.54 3.22
N TYR A 82 -14.96 0.75 2.92
CA TYR A 82 -13.88 1.74 3.00
C TYR A 82 -13.24 1.80 4.39
N GLN A 83 -14.01 1.57 5.45
CA GLN A 83 -13.51 1.59 6.83
C GLN A 83 -12.43 0.52 7.07
N ASP A 84 -12.37 -0.53 6.25
CA ASP A 84 -11.39 -1.61 6.38
C ASP A 84 -10.14 -1.39 5.53
N THR A 85 -10.01 -0.21 4.92
CA THR A 85 -8.90 0.10 4.02
C THR A 85 -7.62 0.37 4.82
N ASN A 86 -6.52 -0.27 4.43
CA ASN A 86 -5.20 0.00 5.01
C ASN A 86 -4.48 1.10 4.23
N THR A 87 -3.29 1.49 4.69
CA THR A 87 -2.51 2.57 4.08
C THR A 87 -2.18 2.28 2.61
N ALA A 88 -1.77 1.06 2.29
CA ALA A 88 -1.42 0.69 0.92
C ALA A 88 -2.63 0.78 -0.01
N GLN A 89 -3.76 0.24 0.43
CA GLN A 89 -5.01 0.31 -0.33
C GLN A 89 -5.48 1.74 -0.51
N PHE A 90 -5.42 2.54 0.56
CA PHE A 90 -5.78 3.96 0.52
C PHE A 90 -4.94 4.69 -0.52
N GLU A 91 -3.63 4.47 -0.51
CA GLU A 91 -2.72 5.13 -1.44
C GLU A 91 -3.01 4.75 -2.89
N LEU A 92 -3.32 3.48 -3.14
CA LEU A 92 -3.70 3.02 -4.48
C LEU A 92 -4.97 3.73 -4.96
N ILE A 93 -5.98 3.79 -4.10
CA ILE A 93 -7.25 4.45 -4.42
C ILE A 93 -7.02 5.94 -4.68
N ARG A 94 -6.24 6.59 -3.82
CA ARG A 94 -5.91 8.01 -3.96
C ARG A 94 -5.25 8.30 -5.31
N LEU A 95 -4.26 7.50 -5.68
CA LEU A 95 -3.55 7.68 -6.94
C LEU A 95 -4.48 7.52 -8.14
N LEU A 96 -5.32 6.49 -8.14
CA LEU A 96 -6.23 6.26 -9.25
C LEU A 96 -7.29 7.35 -9.39
N ALA A 97 -7.76 7.89 -8.28
CA ALA A 97 -8.83 8.91 -8.28
C ALA A 97 -8.31 10.34 -8.36
N ASP A 98 -7.01 10.56 -8.28
CA ASP A 98 -6.45 11.90 -8.11
C ASP A 98 -6.77 12.83 -9.28
N LYS A 99 -6.80 12.33 -10.50
CA LYS A 99 -6.97 13.15 -11.69
C LYS A 99 -8.40 13.65 -11.84
N TYR A 100 -9.39 12.77 -11.72
CA TYR A 100 -10.79 13.11 -12.02
C TYR A 100 -11.67 13.18 -10.78
N ARG A 101 -11.19 12.76 -9.64
CA ARG A 101 -11.95 12.76 -8.39
C ARG A 101 -13.29 12.03 -8.49
N ASN A 102 -13.32 10.98 -9.31
CA ASN A 102 -14.51 10.21 -9.65
C ASN A 102 -14.72 9.04 -8.69
N LEU A 103 -14.60 9.31 -7.42
CA LEU A 103 -14.59 8.28 -6.37
C LEU A 103 -15.89 8.29 -5.58
N CYS A 104 -16.43 7.08 -5.39
CA CYS A 104 -17.54 6.85 -4.47
C CYS A 104 -17.09 5.84 -3.43
N VAL A 105 -17.17 6.20 -2.15
CA VAL A 105 -16.80 5.31 -1.05
C VAL A 105 -18.05 4.88 -0.30
N VAL A 106 -18.08 3.60 0.07
CA VAL A 106 -19.17 3.00 0.84
C VAL A 106 -18.58 2.39 2.08
N GLY A 107 -19.06 2.81 3.23
CA GLY A 107 -18.59 2.31 4.52
C GLY A 107 -19.43 2.88 5.64
N ASP A 108 -19.30 2.30 6.82
CA ASP A 108 -20.10 2.66 7.99
C ASP A 108 -19.46 3.74 8.86
N ASP A 109 -18.23 4.13 8.55
CA ASP A 109 -17.46 5.09 9.35
C ASP A 109 -17.36 6.43 8.64
N ASP A 110 -18.14 7.39 9.13
CA ASP A 110 -18.15 8.75 8.58
C ASP A 110 -16.77 9.42 8.69
N GLN A 111 -15.99 9.07 9.71
CA GLN A 111 -14.66 9.63 9.88
C GLN A 111 -13.70 9.18 8.78
N SER A 112 -13.87 7.98 8.26
CA SER A 112 -13.08 7.50 7.15
C SER A 112 -13.29 8.35 5.90
N ILE A 113 -14.52 8.80 5.66
CA ILE A 113 -14.84 9.68 4.54
C ILE A 113 -14.13 11.02 4.70
N TYR A 114 -14.16 11.60 5.89
CA TYR A 114 -13.46 12.85 6.17
C TYR A 114 -11.95 12.70 6.03
N LYS A 115 -11.41 11.60 6.52
CA LYS A 115 -9.97 11.33 6.38
C LYS A 115 -9.55 11.29 4.92
N PHE A 116 -10.35 10.67 4.06
CA PHE A 116 -10.07 10.62 2.64
C PHE A 116 -10.07 12.03 2.02
N ARG A 117 -11.07 12.82 2.35
CA ARG A 117 -11.21 14.18 1.82
C ARG A 117 -10.13 15.12 2.34
N GLY A 118 -9.75 14.96 3.60
CA GLY A 118 -8.78 15.84 4.27
C GLY A 118 -7.35 15.43 4.05
N ALA A 119 -7.17 14.25 3.50
CA ALA A 119 -5.83 13.78 3.21
C ALA A 119 -5.26 14.51 2.01
#